data_8758542190ffa8cdc8674c774a6e806b
#
_entry.id   8758542190ffa8cdc8674c774a6e806b
#
_cell.length_a   1.000
_cell.length_b   1.000
_cell.length_c   1.000
_cell.angle_alpha   90.00
_cell.angle_beta   90.00
_cell.angle_gamma   90.00
#
_symmetry.space_group_name_H-M   'P 1'
#
loop_
_entity.id
_entity.type
_entity.pdbx_description
1 polymer ?
#
loop_
_entity_poly.entity_id
_entity_poly.type
_entity_poly.pdbx_seq_one_letter_code
_entity_poly.pdbx_strand_id
1 'polypeptide(L)'
;MNTSTILDLKKLLSTPKKIVIVPHKNPDGDAIGSSLGLYHFLKKTGHTANVIAPNDYPEFLKWIPGNEKVLIHDMDNVFSEDLISSADLIFTLDFNALHRCGQMGNPIANSKAIKIMIDHHQQPDSYADYVYSDVTMSSTCQMIYHFIEKMEGID
;
A
#
# COMPACT_ATOMS: atom_id res chain seq x y z
N MET A 1 13.39 1.33 8.67
CA MET A 1 13.67 2.55 7.84
C MET A 1 14.71 3.41 8.52
N ASN A 2 15.63 3.97 7.75
CA ASN A 2 16.59 4.91 8.30
C ASN A 2 15.98 6.33 8.40
N THR A 3 16.67 7.22 9.09
CA THR A 3 16.19 8.59 9.33
C THR A 3 15.98 9.37 8.03
N SER A 4 16.88 9.20 7.05
CA SER A 4 16.78 9.88 5.75
C SER A 4 15.51 9.49 5.01
N THR A 5 15.18 8.19 4.96
CA THR A 5 13.96 7.69 4.33
C THR A 5 12.72 8.22 5.04
N ILE A 6 12.72 8.25 6.37
CA ILE A 6 11.60 8.79 7.16
C ILE A 6 11.37 10.26 6.82
N LEU A 7 12.44 11.06 6.74
CA LEU A 7 12.33 12.49 6.40
C LEU A 7 11.82 12.69 4.98
N ASP A 8 12.30 11.90 4.02
CA ASP A 8 11.84 11.97 2.63
C ASP A 8 10.34 11.66 2.54
N LEU A 9 9.88 10.60 3.21
CA LEU A 9 8.46 10.22 3.20
C LEU A 9 7.60 11.26 3.90
N LYS A 10 8.05 11.82 5.01
CA LYS A 10 7.34 12.93 5.67
C LYS A 10 7.18 14.12 4.75
N LYS A 11 8.21 14.45 3.98
CA LYS A 11 8.16 15.55 3.01
C LYS A 11 7.16 15.25 1.89
N LEU A 12 7.18 14.04 1.34
CA LEU A 12 6.23 13.62 0.31
C LEU A 12 4.79 13.71 0.82
N LEU A 13 4.53 13.33 2.06
CA LEU A 13 3.19 13.33 2.65
C LEU A 13 2.81 14.68 3.27
N SER A 14 3.64 15.70 3.17
CA SER A 14 3.35 17.02 3.73
C SER A 14 2.32 17.83 2.95
N THR A 15 2.05 17.46 1.70
CA THR A 15 1.01 18.08 0.86
C THR A 15 0.06 17.01 0.35
N PRO A 16 -1.21 17.36 0.05
CA PRO A 16 -2.18 16.38 -0.45
C PRO A 16 -1.69 15.64 -1.68
N LYS A 17 -1.86 14.32 -1.70
CA LYS A 17 -1.43 13.42 -2.78
C LYS A 17 -2.57 12.53 -3.21
N LYS A 18 -2.51 12.06 -4.45
CA LYS A 18 -3.34 10.95 -4.96
C LYS A 18 -2.57 9.66 -4.71
N ILE A 19 -3.09 8.81 -3.85
CA ILE A 19 -2.38 7.62 -3.37
C ILE A 19 -3.18 6.36 -3.67
N VAL A 20 -2.49 5.35 -4.20
CA VAL A 20 -3.04 4.02 -4.41
C VAL A 20 -2.31 3.06 -3.46
N ILE A 21 -3.07 2.19 -2.81
CA ILE A 21 -2.56 1.16 -1.89
C ILE A 21 -2.92 -0.19 -2.47
N VAL A 22 -1.93 -1.06 -2.67
CA VAL A 22 -2.11 -2.35 -3.34
C VAL A 22 -1.59 -3.48 -2.46
N PRO A 23 -2.45 -4.41 -2.00
CA PRO A 23 -2.02 -5.66 -1.37
C PRO A 23 -1.70 -6.73 -2.44
N HIS A 24 -1.18 -7.89 -2.01
CA HIS A 24 -0.92 -8.99 -2.92
C HIS A 24 -2.20 -9.66 -3.43
N LYS A 25 -2.05 -10.49 -4.48
CA LYS A 25 -3.15 -11.31 -5.01
C LYS A 25 -3.61 -12.31 -3.94
N ASN A 26 -4.91 -12.61 -3.93
CA ASN A 26 -5.57 -13.43 -2.90
C ASN A 26 -5.29 -12.85 -1.49
N PRO A 27 -5.74 -11.61 -1.23
CA PRO A 27 -5.39 -10.95 0.03
C PRO A 27 -5.91 -11.70 1.25
N ASP A 28 -5.06 -11.84 2.26
CA ASP A 28 -5.40 -12.40 3.56
C ASP A 28 -5.66 -11.30 4.59
N GLY A 29 -5.82 -11.68 5.86
CA GLY A 29 -6.08 -10.72 6.93
C GLY A 29 -4.99 -9.68 7.11
N ASP A 30 -3.73 -10.08 6.97
CA ASP A 30 -2.60 -9.14 7.07
C ASP A 30 -2.59 -8.15 5.90
N ALA A 31 -2.84 -8.62 4.68
CA ALA A 31 -2.88 -7.77 3.49
C ALA A 31 -4.03 -6.75 3.56
N ILE A 32 -5.23 -7.18 3.89
CA ILE A 32 -6.40 -6.28 3.96
C ILE A 32 -6.31 -5.37 5.19
N GLY A 33 -5.92 -5.92 6.34
CA GLY A 33 -5.80 -5.13 7.57
C GLY A 33 -4.76 -4.02 7.44
N SER A 34 -3.59 -4.33 6.92
CA SER A 34 -2.54 -3.33 6.72
C SER A 34 -2.95 -2.27 5.69
N SER A 35 -3.60 -2.70 4.60
CA SER A 35 -4.07 -1.78 3.55
C SER A 35 -5.11 -0.80 4.07
N LEU A 36 -6.11 -1.29 4.82
CA LEU A 36 -7.15 -0.44 5.37
C LEU A 36 -6.65 0.43 6.52
N GLY A 37 -5.71 -0.07 7.33
CA GLY A 37 -5.07 0.76 8.36
C GLY A 37 -4.35 1.95 7.75
N LEU A 38 -3.56 1.73 6.71
CA LEU A 38 -2.88 2.81 6.00
C LEU A 38 -3.89 3.74 5.32
N TYR A 39 -4.92 3.19 4.70
CA TYR A 39 -5.99 3.96 4.06
C TYR A 39 -6.60 4.98 5.03
N HIS A 40 -7.00 4.54 6.22
CA HIS A 40 -7.61 5.43 7.21
C HIS A 40 -6.65 6.53 7.66
N PHE A 41 -5.38 6.20 7.87
CA PHE A 41 -4.37 7.20 8.22
C PHE A 41 -4.21 8.26 7.13
N LEU A 42 -4.07 7.83 5.87
CA LEU A 42 -3.87 8.76 4.76
C LEU A 42 -5.10 9.64 4.54
N LYS A 43 -6.31 9.09 4.66
CA LYS A 43 -7.54 9.88 4.56
C LYS A 43 -7.60 10.92 5.68
N LYS A 44 -7.29 10.53 6.89
CA LYS A 44 -7.29 11.43 8.05
C LYS A 44 -6.31 12.57 7.88
N THR A 45 -5.18 12.34 7.22
CA THR A 45 -4.14 13.35 7.03
C THR A 45 -4.29 14.15 5.73
N GLY A 46 -5.42 14.03 5.04
CA GLY A 46 -5.79 14.93 3.94
C GLY A 46 -5.48 14.45 2.54
N HIS A 47 -5.11 13.18 2.37
CA HIS A 47 -4.83 12.62 1.05
C HIS A 47 -6.07 12.00 0.42
N THR A 48 -6.07 11.92 -0.92
CA THR A 48 -7.01 11.07 -1.65
C THR A 48 -6.39 9.69 -1.75
N ALA A 49 -7.00 8.70 -1.12
CA ALA A 49 -6.46 7.34 -1.07
C ALA A 49 -7.48 6.32 -1.56
N ASN A 50 -6.99 5.34 -2.31
CA ASN A 50 -7.80 4.20 -2.77
C ASN A 50 -7.02 2.93 -2.54
N VAL A 51 -7.69 1.93 -1.94
CA VAL A 51 -7.16 0.56 -1.87
C VAL A 51 -7.68 -0.20 -3.08
N ILE A 52 -6.77 -0.80 -3.84
CA ILE A 52 -7.13 -1.63 -5.00
C ILE A 52 -6.55 -3.02 -4.77
N ALA A 53 -7.42 -3.99 -4.48
CA ALA A 53 -7.03 -5.39 -4.37
C ALA A 53 -6.98 -6.02 -5.77
N PRO A 54 -6.01 -6.89 -6.07
CA PRO A 54 -5.93 -7.54 -7.38
C PRO A 54 -7.17 -8.36 -7.70
N ASN A 55 -7.70 -9.08 -6.70
CA ASN A 55 -8.92 -9.89 -6.81
C ASN A 55 -9.68 -9.86 -5.49
N ASP A 56 -10.90 -10.40 -5.49
CA ASP A 56 -11.74 -10.43 -4.30
C ASP A 56 -11.14 -11.34 -3.22
N TYR A 57 -11.59 -11.14 -1.99
CA TYR A 57 -11.06 -11.81 -0.80
C TYR A 57 -12.20 -12.37 0.04
N PRO A 58 -11.89 -13.26 1.04
CA PRO A 58 -12.94 -13.96 1.79
C PRO A 58 -13.92 -13.04 2.53
N GLU A 59 -15.17 -13.48 2.59
CA GLU A 59 -16.24 -12.73 3.28
C GLU A 59 -15.93 -12.44 4.74
N PHE A 60 -15.21 -13.35 5.43
CA PHE A 60 -14.90 -13.12 6.84
C PHE A 60 -13.95 -11.94 7.10
N LEU A 61 -13.36 -11.36 6.05
CA LEU A 61 -12.54 -10.13 6.16
C LEU A 61 -13.36 -8.87 5.89
N LYS A 62 -14.60 -9.01 5.44
CA LYS A 62 -15.43 -7.88 4.97
C LYS A 62 -16.07 -7.06 6.09
N TRP A 63 -15.77 -7.38 7.33
CA TRP A 63 -16.19 -6.58 8.49
C TRP A 63 -15.21 -5.44 8.82
N ILE A 64 -14.02 -5.45 8.26
CA ILE A 64 -12.98 -4.45 8.58
C ILE A 64 -13.45 -3.07 8.10
N PRO A 65 -13.38 -2.03 8.97
CA PRO A 65 -13.83 -0.69 8.59
C PRO A 65 -13.12 -0.17 7.32
N GLY A 66 -13.92 0.34 6.38
CA GLY A 66 -13.41 0.82 5.09
C GLY A 66 -13.48 -0.24 3.99
N ASN A 67 -13.81 -1.48 4.30
CA ASN A 67 -13.91 -2.56 3.31
C ASN A 67 -14.78 -2.20 2.11
N GLU A 68 -15.89 -1.49 2.33
CA GLU A 68 -16.82 -1.10 1.26
C GLU A 68 -16.22 -0.14 0.25
N LYS A 69 -15.07 0.47 0.55
CA LYS A 69 -14.35 1.37 -0.35
C LYS A 69 -13.23 0.67 -1.12
N VAL A 70 -12.94 -0.60 -0.82
CA VAL A 70 -11.90 -1.34 -1.53
C VAL A 70 -12.35 -1.63 -2.96
N LEU A 71 -11.53 -1.27 -3.94
CA LEU A 71 -11.76 -1.56 -5.33
C LEU A 71 -11.13 -2.91 -5.69
N ILE A 72 -11.79 -3.67 -6.54
CA ILE A 72 -11.30 -4.99 -6.99
C ILE A 72 -10.89 -4.86 -8.45
N HIS A 73 -9.61 -5.03 -8.74
CA HIS A 73 -9.07 -4.86 -10.09
C HIS A 73 -9.76 -5.78 -11.12
N ASP A 74 -9.98 -7.04 -10.76
CA ASP A 74 -10.64 -8.00 -11.66
C ASP A 74 -12.06 -7.61 -12.04
N MET A 75 -12.75 -6.80 -11.22
CA MET A 75 -14.12 -6.37 -11.47
C MET A 75 -14.22 -5.10 -12.30
N ASP A 76 -13.21 -4.23 -12.24
CA ASP A 76 -13.16 -2.99 -13.02
C ASP A 76 -11.71 -2.58 -13.28
N ASN A 77 -11.06 -3.30 -14.20
CA ASN A 77 -9.65 -3.06 -14.49
C ASN A 77 -9.38 -1.72 -15.16
N VAL A 78 -10.33 -1.20 -15.93
CA VAL A 78 -10.16 0.10 -16.60
C VAL A 78 -10.08 1.22 -15.56
N PHE A 79 -10.98 1.24 -14.60
CA PHE A 79 -10.99 2.25 -13.55
C PHE A 79 -9.76 2.15 -12.64
N SER A 80 -9.39 0.92 -12.25
CA SER A 80 -8.22 0.73 -11.37
C SER A 80 -6.91 1.09 -12.07
N GLU A 81 -6.75 0.76 -13.35
CA GLU A 81 -5.56 1.14 -14.12
C GLU A 81 -5.47 2.65 -14.32
N ASP A 82 -6.61 3.33 -14.48
CA ASP A 82 -6.65 4.78 -14.56
C ASP A 82 -6.16 5.42 -13.25
N LEU A 83 -6.62 4.92 -12.10
CA LEU A 83 -6.15 5.40 -10.80
C LEU A 83 -4.65 5.17 -10.62
N ILE A 84 -4.14 4.00 -11.03
CA ILE A 84 -2.72 3.68 -10.93
C ILE A 84 -1.89 4.61 -11.82
N SER A 85 -2.33 4.88 -13.04
CA SER A 85 -1.58 5.74 -13.97
C SER A 85 -1.56 7.20 -13.52
N SER A 86 -2.58 7.66 -12.82
CA SER A 86 -2.69 9.05 -12.36
C SER A 86 -2.23 9.27 -10.93
N ALA A 87 -1.81 8.23 -10.22
CA ALA A 87 -1.37 8.33 -8.82
C ALA A 87 -0.07 9.13 -8.70
N ASP A 88 0.05 9.86 -7.59
CA ASP A 88 1.32 10.47 -7.17
C ASP A 88 2.20 9.47 -6.43
N LEU A 89 1.60 8.65 -5.59
CA LEU A 89 2.29 7.63 -4.80
C LEU A 89 1.53 6.30 -4.89
N ILE A 90 2.28 5.19 -4.94
CA ILE A 90 1.74 3.84 -4.87
C ILE A 90 2.44 3.11 -3.72
N PHE A 91 1.66 2.67 -2.73
CA PHE A 91 2.13 1.79 -1.66
C PHE A 91 1.84 0.35 -2.04
N THR A 92 2.85 -0.50 -2.01
CA THR A 92 2.67 -1.94 -2.15
C THR A 92 2.87 -2.59 -0.79
N LEU A 93 1.86 -3.31 -0.32
CA LEU A 93 1.83 -3.86 1.04
C LEU A 93 1.75 -5.37 1.04
N ASP A 94 2.55 -5.98 1.91
CA ASP A 94 2.55 -7.41 2.19
C ASP A 94 3.03 -8.25 1.00
N PHE A 95 3.81 -7.64 0.09
CA PHE A 95 4.55 -8.35 -0.95
C PHE A 95 5.77 -7.54 -1.37
N ASN A 96 6.74 -8.19 -2.02
CA ASN A 96 8.00 -7.54 -2.38
C ASN A 96 8.44 -7.83 -3.82
N ALA A 97 7.54 -8.32 -4.65
CA ALA A 97 7.80 -8.53 -6.08
C ALA A 97 6.50 -8.30 -6.85
N LEU A 98 6.55 -7.56 -7.96
CA LEU A 98 5.33 -7.13 -8.67
C LEU A 98 4.47 -8.28 -9.18
N HIS A 99 5.05 -9.46 -9.44
CA HIS A 99 4.24 -10.62 -9.86
C HIS A 99 3.27 -11.08 -8.78
N ARG A 100 3.49 -10.71 -7.51
CA ARG A 100 2.63 -11.08 -6.39
C ARG A 100 1.28 -10.36 -6.40
N CYS A 101 1.15 -9.27 -7.14
CA CYS A 101 -0.13 -8.59 -7.33
C CYS A 101 -0.77 -8.90 -8.69
N GLY A 102 -0.36 -9.99 -9.32
CA GLY A 102 -0.98 -10.49 -10.54
C GLY A 102 -0.90 -9.50 -11.69
N GLN A 103 -2.01 -9.32 -12.39
CA GLN A 103 -2.08 -8.46 -13.57
C GLN A 103 -1.87 -6.98 -13.26
N MET A 104 -1.95 -6.56 -12.00
CA MET A 104 -1.67 -5.18 -11.61
C MET A 104 -0.19 -4.83 -11.69
N GLY A 105 0.69 -5.83 -11.75
CA GLY A 105 2.14 -5.60 -11.78
C GLY A 105 2.59 -4.71 -12.92
N ASN A 106 2.11 -4.93 -14.14
CA ASN A 106 2.49 -4.11 -15.30
C ASN A 106 1.99 -2.67 -15.20
N PRO A 107 0.72 -2.40 -14.89
CA PRO A 107 0.28 -1.02 -14.65
C PRO A 107 1.08 -0.29 -13.59
N ILE A 108 1.42 -0.97 -12.49
CA ILE A 108 2.24 -0.37 -11.43
C ILE A 108 3.64 -0.05 -11.94
N ALA A 109 4.28 -1.00 -12.62
CA ALA A 109 5.63 -0.81 -13.17
C ALA A 109 5.68 0.37 -14.16
N ASN A 110 4.62 0.54 -14.96
CA ASN A 110 4.54 1.59 -15.97
C ASN A 110 4.10 2.95 -15.44
N SER A 111 3.59 3.01 -14.21
CA SER A 111 3.15 4.26 -13.59
C SER A 111 4.35 5.15 -13.27
N LYS A 112 4.17 6.47 -13.43
CA LYS A 112 5.16 7.48 -13.03
C LYS A 112 5.15 7.76 -11.54
N ALA A 113 4.22 7.19 -10.78
CA ALA A 113 4.11 7.37 -9.35
C ALA A 113 5.40 6.93 -8.63
N ILE A 114 5.70 7.57 -7.52
CA ILE A 114 6.73 7.12 -6.59
C ILE A 114 6.18 5.88 -5.88
N LYS A 115 6.96 4.81 -5.86
CA LYS A 115 6.54 3.52 -5.31
C LYS A 115 7.20 3.28 -3.97
N ILE A 116 6.40 2.92 -2.99
CA ILE A 116 6.82 2.68 -1.61
C ILE A 116 6.41 1.26 -1.23
N MET A 117 7.41 0.40 -0.98
CA MET A 117 7.19 -0.99 -0.58
C MET A 117 7.24 -1.12 0.94
N ILE A 118 6.24 -1.75 1.54
CA ILE A 118 6.24 -2.11 2.97
C ILE A 118 5.91 -3.59 3.08
N ASP A 119 6.88 -4.39 3.52
CA ASP A 119 6.77 -5.83 3.52
C ASP A 119 7.73 -6.48 4.51
N HIS A 120 7.37 -7.66 5.03
CA HIS A 120 8.19 -8.42 5.98
C HIS A 120 8.77 -9.72 5.40
N HIS A 121 8.53 -10.02 4.12
CA HIS A 121 9.06 -11.22 3.48
C HIS A 121 10.52 -11.05 3.06
N GLN A 122 11.22 -12.17 2.84
CA GLN A 122 12.64 -12.17 2.46
C GLN A 122 12.82 -11.83 0.98
N GLN A 123 14.04 -11.36 0.63
CA GLN A 123 14.50 -11.17 -0.74
C GLN A 123 13.63 -10.20 -1.56
N PRO A 124 13.50 -8.93 -1.12
CA PRO A 124 12.71 -7.96 -1.88
C PRO A 124 13.32 -7.64 -3.24
N ASP A 125 12.44 -7.47 -4.25
CA ASP A 125 12.81 -6.95 -5.56
C ASP A 125 13.12 -5.45 -5.49
N SER A 126 13.67 -4.92 -6.58
CA SER A 126 14.18 -3.54 -6.64
C SER A 126 13.27 -2.57 -7.39
N TYR A 127 11.96 -2.85 -7.52
CA TYR A 127 11.05 -1.99 -8.28
C TYR A 127 10.65 -0.69 -7.56
N ALA A 128 10.80 -0.62 -6.25
CA ALA A 128 10.30 0.50 -5.44
C ALA A 128 11.35 1.57 -5.24
N ASP A 129 10.91 2.83 -5.18
CA ASP A 129 11.77 3.97 -4.89
C ASP A 129 12.14 4.04 -3.41
N TYR A 130 11.22 3.65 -2.53
CA TYR A 130 11.45 3.56 -1.09
C TYR A 130 11.04 2.18 -0.60
N VAL A 131 11.84 1.59 0.28
CA VAL A 131 11.62 0.25 0.80
C VAL A 131 11.66 0.27 2.32
N TYR A 132 10.56 -0.18 2.93
CA TYR A 132 10.54 -0.54 4.34
C TYR A 132 10.33 -2.05 4.40
N SER A 133 11.43 -2.79 4.50
CA SER A 133 11.44 -4.25 4.52
C SER A 133 12.09 -4.73 5.82
N ASP A 134 11.40 -5.54 6.59
CA ASP A 134 11.90 -6.04 7.87
C ASP A 134 11.37 -7.45 8.12
N VAL A 135 12.22 -8.44 7.90
CA VAL A 135 11.87 -9.86 8.08
C VAL A 135 11.69 -10.26 9.55
N THR A 136 12.11 -9.39 10.49
CA THR A 136 11.95 -9.66 11.93
C THR A 136 10.57 -9.26 12.45
N MET A 137 9.80 -8.48 11.67
CA MET A 137 8.43 -8.12 12.02
C MET A 137 7.49 -9.31 11.81
N SER A 138 6.51 -9.45 12.70
CA SER A 138 5.57 -10.58 12.64
C SER A 138 4.53 -10.42 11.54
N SER A 139 4.25 -9.20 11.08
CA SER A 139 3.23 -8.92 10.08
C SER A 139 3.43 -7.56 9.45
N THR A 140 2.81 -7.35 8.27
CA THR A 140 2.77 -6.03 7.64
C THR A 140 1.87 -5.07 8.43
N CYS A 141 0.84 -5.57 9.12
CA CYS A 141 0.04 -4.73 10.03
C CYS A 141 0.90 -4.09 11.11
N GLN A 142 1.84 -4.83 11.69
CA GLN A 142 2.79 -4.29 12.67
C GLN A 142 3.66 -3.21 12.04
N MET A 143 4.13 -3.43 10.82
CA MET A 143 4.94 -2.45 10.09
C MET A 143 4.16 -1.17 9.80
N ILE A 144 2.89 -1.28 9.43
CA ILE A 144 2.03 -0.11 9.22
C ILE A 144 1.83 0.68 10.52
N TYR A 145 1.66 -0.01 11.64
CA TYR A 145 1.60 0.67 12.94
C TYR A 145 2.86 1.52 13.18
N HIS A 146 4.04 0.95 12.97
CA HIS A 146 5.29 1.68 13.15
C HIS A 146 5.49 2.77 12.10
N PHE A 147 5.03 2.55 10.87
CA PHE A 147 5.07 3.57 9.82
C PHE A 147 4.24 4.79 10.22
N ILE A 148 3.01 4.58 10.67
CA ILE A 148 2.11 5.65 11.11
C ILE A 148 2.72 6.41 12.29
N GLU A 149 3.26 5.68 13.26
CA GLU A 149 3.92 6.26 14.43
C GLU A 149 5.05 7.20 14.01
N LYS A 150 5.88 6.77 13.06
CA LYS A 150 7.00 7.58 12.56
C LYS A 150 6.52 8.79 11.75
N MET A 151 5.45 8.64 10.97
CA MET A 151 4.93 9.73 10.15
C MET A 151 4.22 10.80 10.99
N GLU A 152 3.47 10.41 12.01
CA GLU A 152 2.77 11.33 12.89
C GLU A 152 3.68 11.89 14.00
N GLY A 153 4.80 11.25 14.29
CA GLY A 153 5.61 11.57 15.43
C GLY A 153 4.94 11.25 16.75
N ILE A 154 4.15 10.18 16.78
CA ILE A 154 3.48 9.71 18.00
C ILE A 154 4.54 9.18 18.96
N ASP A 155 4.45 9.61 20.19
CA ASP A 155 5.32 9.16 21.27
C ASP A 155 4.82 7.87 21.90
#